data_2f799e5067bbed3db87fb522762e0757
#
_entry.id   2f799e5067bbed3db87fb522762e0757
#
_cell.length_a   1.000
_cell.length_b   1.000
_cell.length_c   1.000
_cell.angle_alpha   90.00
_cell.angle_beta   90.00
_cell.angle_gamma   90.00
#
_symmetry.space_group_name_H-M   'P 1'
#
loop_
_entity.id
_entity.type
_entity.pdbx_description
1 polymer ?
#
loop_
_entity_poly.entity_id
_entity_poly.type
_entity_poly.pdbx_seq_one_letter_code
_entity_poly.pdbx_strand_id
1 'polypeptide(L)'
;LTGQNIPVTVHMRQEGGDVLGALEEMLTVARVLRIPVHISHLKAMGRDNWGTKIPQALSMLEQARQEGLDVGCDVYPYTAGSTQLIHILPPDFLTGGMEAVVPRLRDKDARRELAERIRRGDGFDDIAKLAGWDGIRLTSLHCPEDHPYQGKSIAEIAALWGQNPLDCCCDLLVREHCEITMVDFMATEEDIVTILQSP
;
A
#
# COMPACT_ATOMS: atom_id res chain seq x y z
N LEU A 1 -3.27 -21.56 18.67
CA LEU A 1 -4.37 -21.42 17.68
C LEU A 1 -4.81 -22.79 17.13
N THR A 2 -3.93 -23.80 17.17
CA THR A 2 -4.26 -25.16 16.73
C THR A 2 -5.30 -25.79 17.64
N GLY A 3 -6.44 -26.19 17.07
CA GLY A 3 -7.58 -26.78 17.80
C GLY A 3 -8.76 -25.84 18.06
N GLN A 4 -8.62 -24.56 17.77
CA GLN A 4 -9.72 -23.59 17.71
C GLN A 4 -9.91 -23.17 16.26
N ASN A 5 -11.10 -23.33 15.71
CA ASN A 5 -11.41 -22.93 14.33
C ASN A 5 -11.54 -21.38 14.22
N ILE A 6 -10.45 -20.68 14.58
CA ILE A 6 -10.38 -19.19 14.54
C ILE A 6 -9.72 -18.80 13.24
N PRO A 7 -10.39 -17.99 12.40
CA PRO A 7 -9.79 -17.49 11.16
C PRO A 7 -8.67 -16.50 11.44
N VAL A 8 -7.65 -16.53 10.61
CA VAL A 8 -6.63 -15.47 10.50
C VAL A 8 -7.00 -14.57 9.35
N THR A 9 -7.26 -13.31 9.64
CA THR A 9 -7.44 -12.27 8.63
C THR A 9 -6.11 -11.53 8.46
N VAL A 10 -5.71 -11.28 7.23
CA VAL A 10 -4.38 -10.74 6.96
C VAL A 10 -4.37 -9.63 5.91
N HIS A 11 -3.76 -8.50 6.26
CA HIS A 11 -3.20 -7.57 5.30
C HIS A 11 -1.85 -8.13 4.87
N MET A 12 -1.70 -8.48 3.58
CA MET A 12 -0.48 -9.12 3.11
C MET A 12 0.72 -8.17 3.19
N ARG A 13 1.92 -8.74 3.37
CA ARG A 13 3.17 -7.97 3.46
C ARG A 13 3.51 -7.18 2.19
N GLN A 14 3.00 -7.62 1.04
CA GLN A 14 3.11 -6.96 -0.25
C GLN A 14 1.83 -7.14 -1.07
N GLU A 15 1.40 -6.07 -1.70
CA GLU A 15 0.20 -6.01 -2.54
C GLU A 15 0.53 -5.49 -3.96
N GLY A 16 1.81 -5.22 -4.24
CA GLY A 16 2.35 -4.79 -5.52
C GLY A 16 3.00 -5.92 -6.32
N GLY A 17 4.27 -5.75 -6.66
CA GLY A 17 5.00 -6.67 -7.56
C GLY A 17 5.09 -8.11 -7.07
N ASP A 18 5.15 -8.34 -5.76
CA ASP A 18 5.25 -9.69 -5.16
C ASP A 18 3.95 -10.13 -4.44
N VAL A 19 2.80 -9.63 -4.85
CA VAL A 19 1.50 -10.01 -4.28
C VAL A 19 1.26 -11.52 -4.33
N LEU A 20 1.69 -12.20 -5.39
CA LEU A 20 1.54 -13.66 -5.50
C LEU A 20 2.45 -14.43 -4.53
N GLY A 21 3.68 -13.94 -4.30
CA GLY A 21 4.56 -14.50 -3.29
C GLY A 21 4.02 -14.30 -1.88
N ALA A 22 3.48 -13.12 -1.57
CA ALA A 22 2.83 -12.84 -0.30
C ALA A 22 1.58 -13.70 -0.07
N LEU A 23 0.79 -13.94 -1.12
CA LEU A 23 -0.36 -14.85 -1.08
C LEU A 23 0.09 -16.29 -0.80
N GLU A 24 1.12 -16.80 -1.49
CA GLU A 24 1.63 -18.15 -1.27
C GLU A 24 2.15 -18.37 0.15
N GLU A 25 2.74 -17.35 0.79
CA GLU A 25 3.08 -17.42 2.21
C GLU A 25 1.86 -17.70 3.10
N MET A 26 0.75 -17.01 2.84
CA MET A 26 -0.50 -17.20 3.61
C MET A 26 -1.15 -18.54 3.32
N LEU A 27 -1.12 -19.00 2.08
CA LEU A 27 -1.57 -20.35 1.72
C LEU A 27 -0.70 -21.44 2.37
N THR A 28 0.60 -21.22 2.50
CA THR A 28 1.50 -22.09 3.25
C THR A 28 1.12 -22.15 4.73
N VAL A 29 0.79 -21.02 5.35
CA VAL A 29 0.28 -20.97 6.73
C VAL A 29 -1.01 -21.79 6.86
N ALA A 30 -1.96 -21.63 5.93
CA ALA A 30 -3.20 -22.42 5.91
C ALA A 30 -2.94 -23.92 5.79
N ARG A 31 -2.02 -24.34 4.91
CA ARG A 31 -1.64 -25.75 4.71
C ARG A 31 -1.00 -26.36 5.95
N VAL A 32 -0.07 -25.64 6.58
CA VAL A 32 0.70 -26.16 7.72
C VAL A 32 -0.15 -26.21 9.00
N LEU A 33 -0.90 -25.16 9.28
CA LEU A 33 -1.66 -25.02 10.53
C LEU A 33 -3.08 -25.57 10.44
N ARG A 34 -3.60 -25.81 9.25
CA ARG A 34 -4.99 -26.24 8.99
C ARG A 34 -6.01 -25.31 9.66
N ILE A 35 -5.81 -24.01 9.52
CA ILE A 35 -6.70 -22.96 10.03
C ILE A 35 -7.30 -22.18 8.86
N PRO A 36 -8.49 -21.57 9.02
CA PRO A 36 -9.06 -20.68 8.04
C PRO A 36 -8.16 -19.42 7.85
N VAL A 37 -7.93 -19.02 6.60
CA VAL A 37 -7.18 -17.81 6.27
C VAL A 37 -8.01 -16.93 5.34
N HIS A 38 -8.15 -15.67 5.71
CA HIS A 38 -8.86 -14.66 4.93
C HIS A 38 -7.91 -13.52 4.51
N ILE A 39 -7.79 -13.33 3.21
CA ILE A 39 -6.99 -12.24 2.65
C ILE A 39 -7.85 -10.98 2.63
N SER A 40 -7.51 -10.00 3.46
CA SER A 40 -8.22 -8.73 3.51
C SER A 40 -7.90 -7.88 2.27
N HIS A 41 -8.94 -7.23 1.72
CA HIS A 41 -8.85 -6.24 0.63
C HIS A 41 -7.87 -6.64 -0.49
N LEU A 42 -8.06 -7.86 -1.06
CA LEU A 42 -7.22 -8.37 -2.15
C LEU A 42 -7.15 -7.35 -3.30
N LYS A 43 -5.94 -7.00 -3.69
CA LYS A 43 -5.66 -6.13 -4.83
C LYS A 43 -4.27 -6.41 -5.41
N ALA A 44 -4.02 -5.91 -6.60
CA ALA A 44 -2.70 -5.88 -7.21
C ALA A 44 -2.34 -4.44 -7.55
N MET A 45 -1.55 -3.81 -6.68
CA MET A 45 -1.16 -2.42 -6.80
C MET A 45 -0.16 -2.20 -7.93
N GLY A 46 -0.36 -1.12 -8.69
CA GLY A 46 0.57 -0.66 -9.72
C GLY A 46 0.25 -1.15 -11.12
N ARG A 47 0.43 -0.25 -12.09
CA ARG A 47 0.02 -0.43 -13.50
C ARG A 47 0.57 -1.69 -14.16
N ASP A 48 1.79 -2.11 -13.81
CA ASP A 48 2.42 -3.31 -14.37
C ASP A 48 1.79 -4.62 -13.88
N ASN A 49 0.98 -4.56 -12.83
CA ASN A 49 0.33 -5.71 -12.20
C ASN A 49 -1.14 -5.86 -12.63
N TRP A 50 -1.76 -4.77 -13.13
CA TRP A 50 -3.19 -4.74 -13.46
C TRP A 50 -3.58 -5.74 -14.55
N GLY A 51 -4.74 -6.35 -14.41
CA GLY A 51 -5.28 -7.34 -15.34
C GLY A 51 -4.52 -8.68 -15.40
N THR A 52 -3.37 -8.79 -14.71
CA THR A 52 -2.51 -9.98 -14.75
C THR A 52 -2.39 -10.70 -13.42
N LYS A 53 -2.15 -9.98 -12.34
CA LYS A 53 -1.91 -10.59 -11.02
C LYS A 53 -3.18 -11.08 -10.34
N ILE A 54 -4.30 -10.37 -10.49
CA ILE A 54 -5.56 -10.76 -9.86
C ILE A 54 -6.08 -12.09 -10.38
N PRO A 55 -6.17 -12.36 -11.70
CA PRO A 55 -6.55 -13.69 -12.18
C PRO A 55 -5.67 -14.81 -11.64
N GLN A 56 -4.36 -14.57 -11.51
CA GLN A 56 -3.42 -15.56 -10.95
C GLN A 56 -3.68 -15.78 -9.45
N ALA A 57 -3.88 -14.71 -8.67
CA ALA A 57 -4.17 -14.80 -7.24
C ALA A 57 -5.48 -15.59 -6.98
N LEU A 58 -6.53 -15.32 -7.75
CA LEU A 58 -7.79 -16.04 -7.66
C LEU A 58 -7.64 -17.52 -8.02
N SER A 59 -6.83 -17.83 -9.05
CA SER A 59 -6.50 -19.23 -9.39
C SER A 59 -5.77 -19.94 -8.25
N MET A 60 -4.86 -19.27 -7.54
CA MET A 60 -4.17 -19.84 -6.36
C MET A 60 -5.14 -20.10 -5.22
N LEU A 61 -6.08 -19.18 -4.95
CA LEU A 61 -7.12 -19.36 -3.92
C LEU A 61 -8.03 -20.53 -4.27
N GLU A 62 -8.48 -20.64 -5.52
CA GLU A 62 -9.32 -21.73 -5.99
C GLU A 62 -8.61 -23.09 -5.88
N GLN A 63 -7.35 -23.17 -6.28
CA GLN A 63 -6.53 -24.38 -6.10
C GLN A 63 -6.42 -24.76 -4.62
N ALA A 64 -6.18 -23.80 -3.74
CA ALA A 64 -6.10 -24.05 -2.29
C ALA A 64 -7.44 -24.58 -1.73
N ARG A 65 -8.59 -24.06 -2.21
CA ARG A 65 -9.91 -24.60 -1.86
C ARG A 65 -10.10 -26.05 -2.35
N GLN A 66 -9.62 -26.39 -3.55
CA GLN A 66 -9.65 -27.75 -4.07
C GLN A 66 -8.75 -28.71 -3.26
N GLU A 67 -7.69 -28.21 -2.64
CA GLU A 67 -6.87 -28.93 -1.65
C GLU A 67 -7.60 -29.14 -0.28
N GLY A 68 -8.80 -28.60 -0.13
CA GLY A 68 -9.60 -28.68 1.11
C GLY A 68 -9.20 -27.65 2.17
N LEU A 69 -8.57 -26.54 1.78
CA LEU A 69 -8.27 -25.43 2.68
C LEU A 69 -9.44 -24.46 2.74
N ASP A 70 -9.69 -23.92 3.93
CA ASP A 70 -10.66 -22.84 4.16
C ASP A 70 -9.96 -21.51 3.95
N VAL A 71 -10.01 -21.01 2.71
CA VAL A 71 -9.37 -19.76 2.31
C VAL A 71 -10.34 -18.86 1.54
N GLY A 72 -10.30 -17.57 1.83
CA GLY A 72 -11.13 -16.57 1.19
C GLY A 72 -10.44 -15.21 1.08
N CYS A 73 -11.09 -14.28 0.41
CA CYS A 73 -10.67 -12.89 0.35
C CYS A 73 -11.87 -11.96 0.33
N ASP A 74 -11.64 -10.70 0.67
CA ASP A 74 -12.56 -9.61 0.41
C ASP A 74 -11.93 -8.57 -0.52
N VAL A 75 -12.74 -7.64 -1.02
CA VAL A 75 -12.33 -6.49 -1.82
C VAL A 75 -13.27 -5.33 -1.57
N TYR A 76 -12.76 -4.11 -1.54
CA TYR A 76 -13.58 -2.91 -1.56
C TYR A 76 -13.82 -2.43 -3.01
N PRO A 77 -15.00 -1.86 -3.32
CA PRO A 77 -15.38 -1.52 -4.69
C PRO A 77 -14.83 -0.16 -5.14
N TYR A 78 -13.56 0.13 -4.84
CA TYR A 78 -12.90 1.39 -5.17
C TYR A 78 -11.55 1.14 -5.81
N THR A 79 -11.19 1.97 -6.79
CA THR A 79 -9.88 1.90 -7.47
C THR A 79 -8.75 2.55 -6.67
N ALA A 80 -9.08 3.11 -5.51
CA ALA A 80 -8.12 3.76 -4.60
C ALA A 80 -8.20 3.16 -3.20
N GLY A 81 -7.05 3.02 -2.56
CA GLY A 81 -6.92 2.76 -1.13
C GLY A 81 -6.88 4.05 -0.32
N SER A 82 -7.04 3.95 0.99
CA SER A 82 -6.87 5.06 1.91
C SER A 82 -5.99 4.65 3.07
N THR A 83 -4.92 5.43 3.30
CA THR A 83 -3.97 5.20 4.39
C THR A 83 -3.28 6.51 4.78
N GLN A 84 -2.33 6.44 5.72
CA GLN A 84 -1.52 7.59 6.09
C GLN A 84 -0.40 7.83 5.06
N LEU A 85 -0.15 9.09 4.72
CA LEU A 85 0.89 9.48 3.75
C LEU A 85 2.28 8.98 4.14
N ILE A 86 2.54 8.81 5.44
CA ILE A 86 3.83 8.32 5.94
C ILE A 86 4.20 6.92 5.42
N HIS A 87 3.21 6.14 4.96
CA HIS A 87 3.46 4.79 4.41
C HIS A 87 4.09 4.77 3.02
N ILE A 88 4.32 5.93 2.39
CA ILE A 88 5.21 6.02 1.22
C ILE A 88 6.69 5.84 1.59
N LEU A 89 7.04 5.98 2.88
CA LEU A 89 8.41 5.84 3.37
C LEU A 89 8.75 4.37 3.62
N PRO A 90 10.00 3.93 3.34
CA PRO A 90 10.43 2.59 3.68
C PRO A 90 10.27 2.29 5.18
N PRO A 91 9.90 1.06 5.57
CA PRO A 91 9.63 0.72 6.98
C PRO A 91 10.77 1.02 7.95
N ASP A 92 12.00 0.83 7.54
CA ASP A 92 13.18 1.13 8.37
C ASP A 92 13.42 2.64 8.53
N PHE A 93 12.97 3.48 7.57
CA PHE A 93 12.99 4.94 7.72
C PHE A 93 12.10 5.40 8.88
N LEU A 94 11.07 4.61 9.23
CA LEU A 94 10.14 4.88 10.33
C LEU A 94 10.68 4.45 11.70
N THR A 95 11.83 3.80 11.77
CA THR A 95 12.42 3.30 13.03
C THR A 95 12.68 4.43 14.01
N GLY A 96 12.27 4.25 15.26
CA GLY A 96 12.45 5.23 16.34
C GLY A 96 11.27 6.17 16.54
N GLY A 97 10.17 5.97 15.82
CA GLY A 97 8.93 6.78 15.95
C GLY A 97 9.08 8.20 15.41
N MET A 98 8.04 9.01 15.59
CA MET A 98 7.96 10.37 14.99
C MET A 98 9.09 11.30 15.43
N GLU A 99 9.59 11.15 16.65
CA GLU A 99 10.73 11.94 17.16
C GLU A 99 12.01 11.72 16.34
N ALA A 100 12.18 10.55 15.75
CA ALA A 100 13.30 10.23 14.87
C ALA A 100 13.01 10.50 13.39
N VAL A 101 11.76 10.29 12.95
CA VAL A 101 11.34 10.47 11.55
C VAL A 101 11.37 11.93 11.13
N VAL A 102 10.80 12.84 11.93
CA VAL A 102 10.72 14.26 11.57
C VAL A 102 12.10 14.91 11.36
N PRO A 103 13.12 14.67 12.21
CA PRO A 103 14.48 15.13 11.92
C PRO A 103 15.08 14.55 10.64
N ARG A 104 14.86 13.25 10.34
CA ARG A 104 15.32 12.63 9.09
C ARG A 104 14.65 13.26 7.87
N LEU A 105 13.34 13.56 7.94
CA LEU A 105 12.62 14.25 6.87
C LEU A 105 13.13 15.68 6.63
N ARG A 106 13.75 16.33 7.61
CA ARG A 106 14.40 17.66 7.47
C ARG A 106 15.83 17.58 6.94
N ASP A 107 16.47 16.42 7.08
CA ASP A 107 17.85 16.23 6.67
C ASP A 107 17.96 15.99 5.16
N LYS A 108 18.77 16.81 4.47
CA LYS A 108 18.92 16.74 3.00
C LYS A 108 19.63 15.47 2.53
N ASP A 109 20.55 14.95 3.32
CA ASP A 109 21.30 13.75 2.95
C ASP A 109 20.41 12.52 3.13
N ALA A 110 19.59 12.46 4.20
CA ALA A 110 18.58 11.43 4.39
C ALA A 110 17.53 11.46 3.26
N ARG A 111 17.07 12.62 2.81
CA ARG A 111 16.16 12.72 1.64
C ARG A 111 16.80 12.23 0.34
N ARG A 112 18.09 12.51 0.15
CA ARG A 112 18.82 12.03 -1.04
C ARG A 112 18.92 10.50 -1.01
N GLU A 113 19.24 9.92 0.12
CA GLU A 113 19.26 8.46 0.29
C GLU A 113 17.85 7.86 0.07
N LEU A 114 16.82 8.48 0.63
CA LEU A 114 15.42 8.08 0.42
C LEU A 114 15.05 8.10 -1.08
N ALA A 115 15.42 9.16 -1.81
CA ALA A 115 15.18 9.26 -3.25
C ALA A 115 15.85 8.11 -4.04
N GLU A 116 17.08 7.76 -3.67
CA GLU A 116 17.82 6.66 -4.30
C GLU A 116 17.17 5.29 -3.99
N ARG A 117 16.65 5.10 -2.78
CA ARG A 117 15.96 3.87 -2.38
C ARG A 117 14.64 3.70 -3.13
N ILE A 118 13.82 4.75 -3.22
CA ILE A 118 12.58 4.77 -4.01
C ILE A 118 12.90 4.45 -5.47
N ARG A 119 13.94 5.04 -6.04
CA ARG A 119 14.35 4.78 -7.43
C ARG A 119 14.76 3.32 -7.66
N ARG A 120 15.46 2.68 -6.70
CA ARG A 120 15.87 1.27 -6.79
C ARG A 120 14.72 0.29 -6.57
N GLY A 121 13.73 0.63 -5.75
CA GLY A 121 12.62 -0.25 -5.42
C GLY A 121 13.04 -1.33 -4.42
N ASP A 122 13.65 -0.95 -3.30
CA ASP A 122 14.29 -1.85 -2.31
C ASP A 122 13.27 -2.61 -1.44
N GLY A 123 12.52 -3.56 -2.03
CA GLY A 123 11.88 -4.65 -1.26
C GLY A 123 10.65 -4.29 -0.42
N PHE A 124 10.05 -3.12 -0.60
CA PHE A 124 8.77 -2.73 0.00
C PHE A 124 7.77 -2.27 -1.09
N ASP A 125 6.49 -2.23 -0.75
CA ASP A 125 5.47 -1.64 -1.64
C ASP A 125 5.65 -0.12 -1.67
N ASP A 126 6.42 0.34 -2.65
CA ASP A 126 6.65 1.77 -2.89
C ASP A 126 5.40 2.37 -3.53
N ILE A 127 4.50 2.91 -2.70
CA ILE A 127 3.24 3.51 -3.13
C ILE A 127 3.49 4.64 -4.14
N ALA A 128 4.55 5.43 -3.96
CA ALA A 128 4.88 6.50 -4.88
C ALA A 128 5.25 5.98 -6.28
N LYS A 129 5.89 4.82 -6.36
CA LYS A 129 6.17 4.14 -7.63
C LYS A 129 4.96 3.43 -8.21
N LEU A 130 4.14 2.79 -7.35
CA LEU A 130 2.98 1.98 -7.77
C LEU A 130 1.81 2.85 -8.24
N ALA A 131 1.45 3.90 -7.49
CA ALA A 131 0.36 4.81 -7.82
C ALA A 131 0.81 6.01 -8.69
N GLY A 132 2.10 6.40 -8.57
CA GLY A 132 2.60 7.67 -9.11
C GLY A 132 2.23 8.85 -8.21
N TRP A 133 3.02 9.92 -8.24
CA TRP A 133 2.76 11.13 -7.44
C TRP A 133 1.46 11.86 -7.82
N ASP A 134 0.96 11.66 -9.01
CA ASP A 134 -0.33 12.13 -9.52
C ASP A 134 -1.49 11.30 -8.99
N GLY A 135 -1.25 10.03 -8.66
CA GLY A 135 -2.22 9.11 -8.08
C GLY A 135 -2.36 9.21 -6.57
N ILE A 136 -1.48 9.95 -5.86
CA ILE A 136 -1.53 10.13 -4.41
C ILE A 136 -2.19 11.47 -4.09
N ARG A 137 -3.40 11.47 -3.49
CA ARG A 137 -4.16 12.69 -3.14
C ARG A 137 -4.36 12.81 -1.65
N LEU A 138 -4.21 14.04 -1.13
CA LEU A 138 -4.37 14.32 0.29
C LEU A 138 -5.84 14.42 0.66
N THR A 139 -6.24 13.79 1.76
CA THR A 139 -7.65 13.75 2.20
C THR A 139 -7.88 14.40 3.55
N SER A 140 -6.89 14.44 4.44
CA SER A 140 -6.98 15.10 5.73
C SER A 140 -5.70 15.86 6.02
N LEU A 141 -5.83 17.13 6.35
CA LEU A 141 -4.77 18.05 6.72
C LEU A 141 -5.19 18.82 7.98
N HIS A 142 -4.29 18.98 8.94
CA HIS A 142 -4.56 19.60 10.23
C HIS A 142 -4.16 21.07 10.26
N CYS A 143 -3.07 21.44 9.57
CA CYS A 143 -2.62 22.82 9.49
C CYS A 143 -3.54 23.64 8.60
N PRO A 144 -4.15 24.75 9.10
CA PRO A 144 -5.07 25.57 8.32
C PRO A 144 -4.47 26.11 7.02
N GLU A 145 -3.18 26.39 7.00
CA GLU A 145 -2.44 26.86 5.83
C GLU A 145 -2.36 25.81 4.72
N ASP A 146 -2.49 24.53 5.07
CA ASP A 146 -2.41 23.42 4.14
C ASP A 146 -3.80 22.95 3.63
N HIS A 147 -4.90 23.40 4.26
CA HIS A 147 -6.27 23.07 3.82
C HIS A 147 -6.53 23.32 2.32
N PRO A 148 -5.96 24.36 1.66
CA PRO A 148 -6.12 24.54 0.21
C PRO A 148 -5.55 23.40 -0.66
N TYR A 149 -4.75 22.51 -0.08
CA TYR A 149 -4.18 21.34 -0.76
C TYR A 149 -5.02 20.08 -0.61
N GLN A 150 -6.06 20.10 0.21
CA GLN A 150 -6.96 18.95 0.35
C GLN A 150 -7.60 18.59 -1.00
N GLY A 151 -7.56 17.31 -1.35
CA GLY A 151 -8.01 16.77 -2.64
C GLY A 151 -6.99 16.90 -3.79
N LYS A 152 -5.91 17.68 -3.61
CA LYS A 152 -4.83 17.76 -4.60
C LYS A 152 -3.89 16.57 -4.50
N SER A 153 -3.29 16.23 -5.63
CA SER A 153 -2.22 15.23 -5.66
C SER A 153 -0.88 15.83 -5.20
N ILE A 154 0.03 14.97 -4.77
CA ILE A 154 1.40 15.38 -4.44
C ILE A 154 2.08 16.06 -5.64
N ALA A 155 1.84 15.55 -6.87
CA ALA A 155 2.38 16.17 -8.09
C ALA A 155 1.85 17.60 -8.31
N GLU A 156 0.55 17.83 -8.09
CA GLU A 156 -0.07 19.15 -8.20
C GLU A 156 0.51 20.15 -7.17
N ILE A 157 0.68 19.71 -5.92
CA ILE A 157 1.23 20.55 -4.85
C ILE A 157 2.71 20.84 -5.10
N ALA A 158 3.49 19.86 -5.51
CA ALA A 158 4.89 20.01 -5.86
C ALA A 158 5.08 21.03 -6.98
N ALA A 159 4.23 21.00 -8.00
CA ALA A 159 4.24 21.99 -9.08
C ALA A 159 3.93 23.40 -8.57
N LEU A 160 2.96 23.56 -7.66
CA LEU A 160 2.64 24.84 -7.02
C LEU A 160 3.80 25.39 -6.19
N TRP A 161 4.55 24.52 -5.52
CA TRP A 161 5.68 24.91 -4.67
C TRP A 161 7.01 25.02 -5.44
N GLY A 162 7.04 24.61 -6.70
CA GLY A 162 8.27 24.60 -7.52
C GLY A 162 9.30 23.59 -7.02
N GLN A 163 8.85 22.48 -6.44
CA GLN A 163 9.67 21.42 -5.86
C GLN A 163 9.52 20.10 -6.61
N ASN A 164 10.44 19.16 -6.38
CA ASN A 164 10.17 17.77 -6.78
C ASN A 164 9.15 17.12 -5.83
N PRO A 165 8.39 16.10 -6.29
CA PRO A 165 7.32 15.52 -5.50
C PRO A 165 7.76 14.90 -4.17
N LEU A 166 8.95 14.29 -4.11
CA LEU A 166 9.44 13.69 -2.86
C LEU A 166 9.77 14.75 -1.81
N ASP A 167 10.45 15.83 -2.18
CA ASP A 167 10.72 16.94 -1.27
C ASP A 167 9.43 17.60 -0.78
N CYS A 168 8.47 17.83 -1.69
CA CYS A 168 7.15 18.33 -1.34
C CYS A 168 6.45 17.42 -0.32
N CYS A 169 6.46 16.11 -0.55
CA CYS A 169 5.90 15.12 0.38
C CYS A 169 6.59 15.15 1.75
N CYS A 170 7.92 15.22 1.77
CA CYS A 170 8.68 15.33 3.02
C CYS A 170 8.34 16.61 3.79
N ASP A 171 8.20 17.74 3.09
CA ASP A 171 7.84 19.02 3.72
C ASP A 171 6.41 19.00 4.26
N LEU A 172 5.46 18.42 3.55
CA LEU A 172 4.10 18.20 4.03
C LEU A 172 4.08 17.34 5.30
N LEU A 173 4.77 16.19 5.28
CA LEU A 173 4.88 15.32 6.46
C LEU A 173 5.48 16.04 7.67
N VAL A 174 6.50 16.89 7.47
CA VAL A 174 7.09 17.70 8.55
C VAL A 174 6.10 18.72 9.09
N ARG A 175 5.38 19.44 8.23
CA ARG A 175 4.43 20.49 8.60
C ARG A 175 3.24 19.94 9.38
N GLU A 176 2.74 18.80 8.95
CA GLU A 176 1.56 18.11 9.48
C GLU A 176 1.91 17.08 10.56
N HIS A 177 3.13 17.11 11.10
CA HIS A 177 3.59 16.15 12.11
C HIS A 177 3.38 14.69 11.74
N CYS A 178 3.46 14.37 10.45
CA CYS A 178 3.17 13.06 9.85
C CYS A 178 1.71 12.58 9.98
N GLU A 179 0.79 13.44 10.36
CA GLU A 179 -0.63 13.13 10.57
C GLU A 179 -1.46 13.49 9.32
N ILE A 180 -1.07 13.00 8.15
CA ILE A 180 -1.77 13.20 6.89
C ILE A 180 -2.39 11.88 6.45
N THR A 181 -3.68 11.91 6.08
CA THR A 181 -4.28 10.80 5.33
C THR A 181 -4.29 11.10 3.85
N MET A 182 -4.18 10.04 3.05
CA MET A 182 -4.23 10.08 1.60
C MET A 182 -5.19 9.06 1.04
N VAL A 183 -5.54 9.21 -0.23
CA VAL A 183 -6.01 8.15 -1.11
C VAL A 183 -4.98 7.96 -2.22
N ASP A 184 -4.71 6.71 -2.55
CA ASP A 184 -3.78 6.31 -3.58
C ASP A 184 -4.48 5.46 -4.65
N PHE A 185 -4.51 5.94 -5.88
CA PHE A 185 -5.17 5.28 -7.02
C PHE A 185 -4.27 4.17 -7.56
N MET A 186 -4.52 2.93 -7.13
CA MET A 186 -3.61 1.81 -7.29
C MET A 186 -4.22 0.56 -7.92
N ALA A 187 -5.52 0.53 -8.15
CA ALA A 187 -6.26 -0.60 -8.72
C ALA A 187 -7.11 -0.18 -9.92
N THR A 188 -7.65 -1.16 -10.64
CA THR A 188 -8.59 -0.94 -11.76
C THR A 188 -9.97 -1.49 -11.44
N GLU A 189 -11.01 -0.91 -12.07
CA GLU A 189 -12.37 -1.46 -11.97
C GLU A 189 -12.43 -2.89 -12.51
N GLU A 190 -11.68 -3.22 -13.55
CA GLU A 190 -11.62 -4.55 -14.14
C GLU A 190 -11.13 -5.61 -13.13
N ASP A 191 -10.05 -5.33 -12.40
CA ASP A 191 -9.55 -6.23 -11.36
C ASP A 191 -10.56 -6.38 -10.21
N ILE A 192 -11.20 -5.28 -9.79
CA ILE A 192 -12.23 -5.30 -8.75
C ILE A 192 -13.42 -6.18 -9.17
N VAL A 193 -13.93 -5.98 -10.39
CA VAL A 193 -15.03 -6.78 -10.94
C VAL A 193 -14.63 -8.25 -11.03
N THR A 194 -13.40 -8.54 -11.44
CA THR A 194 -12.87 -9.91 -11.51
C THR A 194 -12.87 -10.58 -10.14
N ILE A 195 -12.47 -9.87 -9.07
CA ILE A 195 -12.52 -10.41 -7.71
C ILE A 195 -13.97 -10.62 -7.25
N LEU A 196 -14.85 -9.64 -7.47
CA LEU A 196 -16.27 -9.71 -7.05
C LEU A 196 -17.06 -10.82 -7.75
N GLN A 197 -16.65 -11.22 -8.95
CA GLN A 197 -17.26 -12.32 -9.71
C GLN A 197 -16.68 -13.69 -9.39
N SER A 198 -15.60 -13.74 -8.61
CA SER A 198 -14.99 -15.01 -8.19
C SER A 198 -15.87 -15.72 -7.16
N PRO A 199 -16.02 -17.06 -7.25
CA PRO A 199 -16.81 -17.84 -6.31
C PRO A 199 -16.23 -17.83 -4.87
#